data_c5231937740684670a8c797820f27dd5
#
_entry.id   c5231937740684670a8c797820f27dd5
#
_cell.length_a   1.000
_cell.length_b   1.000
_cell.length_c   1.000
_cell.angle_alpha   90.00
_cell.angle_beta   90.00
_cell.angle_gamma   90.00
#
_symmetry.space_group_name_H-M   'P 1'
#
loop_
_entity.id
_entity.type
_entity.pdbx_description
1 polymer ?
#
loop_
_entity_poly.entity_id
_entity_poly.type
_entity_poly.pdbx_seq_one_letter_code
_entity_poly.pdbx_strand_id
1 'polypeptide(L)'
;MFEVTVPFPEESLSFPTEVPVFPLEGASLLPGEPMPLHIFENQFKIMTEFALVSGKLIAIVGVNSGQMIPGGIFGLGRIAMNEQLPDGRFNLILIGLKRIRILSITQETPYPKAEIEVLEDDYSQTAVNTLNALSKEIYSLVRDILKIKKDRNSDIVYADLDNLPYDLLPLGMLCDIYSTALALPPLEKRMILEEIDAVKRAEKLIFTLRFELSCLSASGSSQMSLQ
;
A
#
# COMPACT_ATOMS: atom_id res chain seq x y z
N MET A 1 -2.87 -26.80 6.97
CA MET A 1 -1.63 -26.44 6.27
C MET A 1 -2.08 -25.65 5.06
N PHE A 2 -2.13 -24.31 5.17
CA PHE A 2 -2.50 -23.45 4.06
C PHE A 2 -1.19 -23.08 3.35
N GLU A 3 -1.05 -23.55 2.12
CA GLU A 3 0.00 -23.05 1.23
C GLU A 3 -0.24 -21.57 1.02
N VAL A 4 0.70 -20.75 1.47
CA VAL A 4 0.79 -19.35 1.05
C VAL A 4 1.27 -19.39 -0.39
N THR A 5 0.36 -19.54 -1.30
CA THR A 5 0.62 -19.31 -2.71
C THR A 5 0.86 -17.82 -2.86
N VAL A 6 2.10 -17.41 -3.07
CA VAL A 6 2.43 -16.06 -3.52
C VAL A 6 1.68 -15.86 -4.83
N PRO A 7 0.69 -14.96 -4.93
CA PRO A 7 -0.30 -15.00 -6.00
C PRO A 7 0.16 -14.44 -7.34
N PHE A 8 1.46 -14.31 -7.59
CA PHE A 8 1.94 -13.78 -8.86
C PHE A 8 3.12 -14.59 -9.39
N PRO A 9 2.90 -15.45 -10.41
CA PRO A 9 4.00 -15.83 -11.29
C PRO A 9 4.53 -14.53 -11.92
N GLU A 10 5.84 -14.36 -11.96
CA GLU A 10 6.56 -13.37 -12.78
C GLU A 10 6.41 -13.69 -14.28
N GLU A 11 5.19 -13.88 -14.77
CA GLU A 11 4.93 -13.64 -16.17
C GLU A 11 5.10 -12.14 -16.38
N SER A 12 5.89 -11.75 -17.35
CA SER A 12 6.17 -10.37 -17.73
C SER A 12 4.85 -9.62 -17.95
N LEU A 13 4.27 -9.09 -16.86
CA LEU A 13 3.07 -8.27 -16.93
C LEU A 13 3.48 -6.98 -17.65
N SER A 14 3.21 -6.93 -18.96
CA SER A 14 3.29 -5.65 -19.66
C SER A 14 2.16 -4.78 -19.14
N PHE A 15 2.49 -3.77 -18.39
CA PHE A 15 1.52 -2.77 -17.96
C PHE A 15 1.21 -1.83 -19.13
N PRO A 16 -0.05 -1.41 -19.31
CA PRO A 16 -0.39 -0.39 -20.30
C PRO A 16 0.27 0.93 -19.95
N THR A 17 0.55 1.74 -20.95
CA THR A 17 1.10 3.09 -20.78
C THR A 17 0.04 4.09 -20.29
N GLU A 18 -1.24 3.79 -20.49
CA GLU A 18 -2.37 4.63 -20.09
C GLU A 18 -3.35 3.82 -19.20
N VAL A 19 -3.77 4.41 -18.11
CA VAL A 19 -4.73 3.77 -17.17
C VAL A 19 -5.81 4.76 -16.71
N PRO A 20 -7.01 4.26 -16.37
CA PRO A 20 -8.01 5.05 -15.64
C PRO A 20 -7.47 5.51 -14.29
N VAL A 21 -7.85 6.72 -13.90
CA VAL A 21 -7.44 7.33 -12.63
C VAL A 21 -8.66 7.53 -11.74
N PHE A 22 -8.58 7.06 -10.51
CA PHE A 22 -9.55 7.33 -9.47
C PHE A 22 -8.95 8.30 -8.44
N PRO A 23 -9.32 9.58 -8.47
CA PRO A 23 -8.89 10.55 -7.48
C PRO A 23 -9.62 10.30 -6.16
N LEU A 24 -8.87 10.12 -5.09
CA LEU A 24 -9.42 9.87 -3.77
C LEU A 24 -8.66 10.66 -2.71
N GLU A 25 -9.36 11.49 -1.95
CA GLU A 25 -8.74 12.39 -0.98
C GLU A 25 -8.01 11.59 0.12
N GLY A 26 -6.76 11.94 0.37
CA GLY A 26 -5.93 11.34 1.43
C GLY A 26 -5.58 9.86 1.21
N ALA A 27 -5.96 9.26 0.09
CA ALA A 27 -5.72 7.84 -0.15
C ALA A 27 -4.30 7.56 -0.63
N SER A 28 -3.79 6.42 -0.19
CA SER A 28 -2.54 5.81 -0.69
C SER A 28 -2.76 4.31 -0.82
N LEU A 29 -2.43 3.74 -1.97
CA LEU A 29 -2.52 2.31 -2.24
C LEU A 29 -1.12 1.73 -2.38
N LEU A 30 -0.68 0.98 -1.38
CA LEU A 30 0.62 0.30 -1.40
C LEU A 30 0.53 -1.02 -2.20
N PRO A 31 1.63 -1.50 -2.80
CA PRO A 31 1.70 -2.84 -3.36
C PRO A 31 1.29 -3.91 -2.32
N GLY A 32 0.44 -4.86 -2.73
CA GLY A 32 -0.12 -5.90 -1.87
C GLY A 32 -1.32 -5.48 -1.01
N GLU A 33 -1.63 -4.19 -0.94
CA GLU A 33 -2.72 -3.69 -0.10
C GLU A 33 -4.10 -3.91 -0.72
N PRO A 34 -5.07 -4.47 0.04
CA PRO A 34 -6.47 -4.48 -0.36
C PRO A 34 -7.13 -3.13 -0.04
N MET A 35 -7.83 -2.56 -1.02
CA MET A 35 -8.58 -1.32 -0.87
C MET A 35 -10.04 -1.53 -1.31
N PRO A 36 -10.99 -1.53 -0.37
CA PRO A 36 -12.42 -1.54 -0.72
C PRO A 36 -12.87 -0.17 -1.23
N LEU A 37 -13.63 -0.17 -2.32
CA LEU A 37 -14.20 1.04 -2.92
C LEU A 37 -15.70 0.85 -3.15
N HIS A 38 -16.48 1.90 -2.88
CA HIS A 38 -17.88 1.99 -3.24
C HIS A 38 -18.04 3.05 -4.33
N ILE A 39 -18.40 2.62 -5.54
CA ILE A 39 -18.49 3.50 -6.71
C ILE A 39 -19.96 3.86 -6.95
N PHE A 40 -20.28 5.14 -6.80
CA PHE A 40 -21.66 5.65 -6.94
C PHE A 40 -21.80 6.78 -7.97
N GLU A 41 -20.73 7.54 -8.23
CA GLU A 41 -20.73 8.62 -9.21
C GLU A 41 -20.72 8.08 -10.65
N ASN A 42 -21.54 8.69 -11.54
CA ASN A 42 -21.73 8.20 -12.91
C ASN A 42 -20.39 8.11 -13.70
N GLN A 43 -19.52 9.10 -13.57
CA GLN A 43 -18.21 9.09 -14.22
C GLN A 43 -17.37 7.90 -13.80
N PHE A 44 -17.39 7.53 -12.53
CA PHE A 44 -16.60 6.42 -12.02
C PHE A 44 -17.28 5.06 -12.24
N LYS A 45 -18.59 5.00 -12.45
CA LYS A 45 -19.27 3.79 -12.95
C LYS A 45 -18.78 3.47 -14.38
N ILE A 46 -18.79 4.47 -15.28
CA ILE A 46 -18.28 4.33 -16.65
C ILE A 46 -16.79 3.91 -16.63
N MET A 47 -15.99 4.53 -15.77
CA MET A 47 -14.59 4.14 -15.56
C MET A 47 -14.45 2.66 -15.13
N THR A 48 -15.28 2.23 -14.19
CA THR A 48 -15.25 0.86 -13.67
C THR A 48 -15.62 -0.15 -14.75
N GLU A 49 -16.69 0.11 -15.50
CA GLU A 49 -17.12 -0.73 -16.63
C GLU A 49 -15.99 -0.87 -17.67
N PHE A 50 -15.34 0.24 -18.03
CA PHE A 50 -14.17 0.22 -18.89
C PHE A 50 -13.02 -0.60 -18.28
N ALA A 51 -12.67 -0.35 -17.02
CA ALA A 51 -11.57 -1.05 -16.36
C ALA A 51 -11.79 -2.57 -16.32
N LEU A 52 -13.03 -3.03 -16.06
CA LEU A 52 -13.38 -4.46 -16.00
C LEU A 52 -13.09 -5.21 -17.30
N VAL A 53 -13.16 -4.55 -18.45
CA VAL A 53 -12.90 -5.17 -19.78
C VAL A 53 -11.51 -4.86 -20.32
N SER A 54 -10.78 -3.88 -19.75
CA SER A 54 -9.48 -3.40 -20.24
C SER A 54 -8.28 -3.76 -19.35
N GLY A 55 -8.31 -4.94 -18.69
CA GLY A 55 -7.19 -5.42 -17.86
C GLY A 55 -7.37 -5.20 -16.35
N LYS A 56 -8.50 -4.62 -15.92
CA LYS A 56 -8.90 -4.43 -14.51
C LYS A 56 -7.97 -3.52 -13.71
N LEU A 57 -7.25 -2.60 -14.36
CA LEU A 57 -6.30 -1.70 -13.73
C LEU A 57 -6.91 -0.33 -13.48
N ILE A 58 -6.66 0.24 -12.30
CA ILE A 58 -7.05 1.60 -11.88
C ILE A 58 -5.89 2.19 -11.07
N ALA A 59 -5.48 3.41 -11.41
CA ALA A 59 -4.55 4.19 -10.58
C ALA A 59 -5.33 4.90 -9.45
N ILE A 60 -4.89 4.73 -8.21
CA ILE A 60 -5.41 5.48 -7.07
C ILE A 60 -4.52 6.69 -6.84
N VAL A 61 -5.08 7.86 -7.02
CA VAL A 61 -4.37 9.13 -6.90
C VAL A 61 -4.85 9.89 -5.69
N GLY A 62 -4.00 9.95 -4.67
CA GLY A 62 -4.25 10.75 -3.48
C GLY A 62 -4.23 12.24 -3.84
N VAL A 63 -5.39 12.87 -3.87
CA VAL A 63 -5.50 14.30 -4.15
C VAL A 63 -5.51 15.11 -2.86
N ASN A 64 -4.74 16.20 -2.85
CA ASN A 64 -4.91 17.28 -1.90
C ASN A 64 -5.54 18.44 -2.67
N SER A 65 -6.69 18.94 -2.22
CA SER A 65 -7.41 20.04 -2.88
C SER A 65 -7.91 19.74 -4.30
N GLY A 66 -8.15 18.47 -4.64
CA GLY A 66 -8.81 18.06 -5.89
C GLY A 66 -7.93 18.10 -7.14
N GLN A 67 -6.64 18.42 -7.04
CA GLN A 67 -5.76 18.49 -8.21
C GLN A 67 -4.83 17.27 -8.31
N MET A 68 -4.81 16.67 -9.50
CA MET A 68 -3.82 15.67 -9.89
C MET A 68 -2.59 16.41 -10.45
N ILE A 69 -1.43 16.19 -9.83
CA ILE A 69 -0.18 16.85 -10.23
C ILE A 69 0.67 15.84 -11.00
N PRO A 70 1.01 16.09 -12.28
CA PRO A 70 1.99 15.31 -13.01
C PRO A 70 3.33 15.23 -12.27
N GLY A 71 4.03 14.08 -12.37
CA GLY A 71 5.28 13.81 -11.66
C GLY A 71 5.11 13.15 -10.29
N GLY A 72 3.89 13.14 -9.72
CA GLY A 72 3.60 12.45 -8.45
C GLY A 72 3.67 10.93 -8.56
N ILE A 73 3.99 10.28 -7.42
CA ILE A 73 4.02 8.82 -7.29
C ILE A 73 2.75 8.35 -6.60
N PHE A 74 2.11 7.33 -7.19
CA PHE A 74 0.81 6.81 -6.78
C PHE A 74 0.78 5.29 -6.86
N GLY A 75 -0.32 4.67 -6.40
CA GLY A 75 -0.52 3.23 -6.46
C GLY A 75 -1.34 2.80 -7.67
N LEU A 76 -0.86 1.81 -8.42
CA LEU A 76 -1.63 1.10 -9.43
C LEU A 76 -2.26 -0.14 -8.78
N GLY A 77 -3.57 -0.25 -8.85
CA GLY A 77 -4.32 -1.39 -8.35
C GLY A 77 -5.00 -2.19 -9.44
N ARG A 78 -5.28 -3.46 -9.14
CA ARG A 78 -6.11 -4.35 -9.96
C ARG A 78 -7.42 -4.65 -9.24
N ILE A 79 -8.53 -4.62 -9.94
CA ILE A 79 -9.83 -5.07 -9.44
C ILE A 79 -9.74 -6.59 -9.23
N ALA A 80 -9.67 -7.01 -7.97
CA ALA A 80 -9.66 -8.41 -7.56
C ALA A 80 -11.08 -8.96 -7.40
N MET A 81 -11.98 -8.13 -6.84
CA MET A 81 -13.39 -8.46 -6.69
C MET A 81 -14.27 -7.29 -7.12
N ASN A 82 -15.41 -7.60 -7.72
CA ASN A 82 -16.42 -6.61 -8.07
C ASN A 82 -17.82 -7.18 -7.89
N GLU A 83 -18.72 -6.33 -7.48
CA GLU A 83 -20.17 -6.58 -7.41
C GLU A 83 -20.90 -5.38 -7.97
N GLN A 84 -21.73 -5.59 -8.99
CA GLN A 84 -22.62 -4.55 -9.48
C GLN A 84 -23.96 -4.63 -8.74
N LEU A 85 -24.37 -3.52 -8.13
CA LEU A 85 -25.63 -3.42 -7.42
C LEU A 85 -26.80 -3.15 -8.39
N PRO A 86 -28.05 -3.46 -8.01
CA PRO A 86 -29.22 -3.28 -8.89
C PRO A 86 -29.45 -1.83 -9.37
N ASP A 87 -28.93 -0.84 -8.63
CA ASP A 87 -28.99 0.59 -8.99
C ASP A 87 -27.79 1.07 -9.83
N GLY A 88 -26.96 0.14 -10.29
CA GLY A 88 -25.78 0.40 -11.13
C GLY A 88 -24.55 0.90 -10.39
N ARG A 89 -24.55 0.95 -9.04
CA ARG A 89 -23.33 1.17 -8.24
C ARG A 89 -22.46 -0.07 -8.24
N PHE A 90 -21.17 0.10 -7.87
CA PHE A 90 -20.25 -1.03 -7.73
C PHE A 90 -19.62 -1.04 -6.34
N ASN A 91 -19.48 -2.24 -5.78
CA ASN A 91 -18.55 -2.54 -4.71
C ASN A 91 -17.32 -3.21 -5.33
N LEU A 92 -16.13 -2.67 -5.08
CA LEU A 92 -14.87 -3.21 -5.60
C LEU A 92 -13.92 -3.51 -4.45
N ILE A 93 -13.05 -4.50 -4.67
CA ILE A 93 -11.80 -4.63 -3.91
C ILE A 93 -10.66 -4.51 -4.92
N LEU A 94 -9.85 -3.47 -4.76
CA LEU A 94 -8.58 -3.35 -5.46
C LEU A 94 -7.48 -4.01 -4.65
N ILE A 95 -6.52 -4.63 -5.34
CA ILE A 95 -5.23 -5.01 -4.74
C ILE A 95 -4.15 -4.15 -5.39
N GLY A 96 -3.37 -3.45 -4.59
CA GLY A 96 -2.21 -2.69 -5.06
C GLY A 96 -1.20 -3.60 -5.75
N LEU A 97 -0.69 -3.18 -6.90
CA LEU A 97 0.27 -3.96 -7.69
C LEU A 97 1.65 -3.32 -7.71
N LYS A 98 1.71 -2.06 -8.09
CA LYS A 98 2.95 -1.32 -8.36
C LYS A 98 2.82 0.14 -7.95
N ARG A 99 3.96 0.78 -7.76
CA ARG A 99 4.10 2.23 -7.77
C ARG A 99 4.14 2.71 -9.20
N ILE A 100 3.49 3.81 -9.47
CA ILE A 100 3.51 4.47 -10.77
C ILE A 100 3.81 5.95 -10.61
N ARG A 101 4.43 6.53 -11.63
CA ARG A 101 4.51 7.98 -11.80
C ARG A 101 3.51 8.40 -12.87
N ILE A 102 2.71 9.43 -12.59
CA ILE A 102 1.87 10.06 -13.60
C ILE A 102 2.74 10.98 -14.45
N LEU A 103 2.81 10.72 -15.76
CA LEU A 103 3.55 11.54 -16.72
C LEU A 103 2.68 12.68 -17.22
N SER A 104 1.45 12.39 -17.64
CA SER A 104 0.50 13.37 -18.18
C SER A 104 -0.94 12.90 -17.96
N ILE A 105 -1.88 13.86 -17.93
CA ILE A 105 -3.33 13.56 -17.98
C ILE A 105 -3.73 13.53 -19.43
N THR A 106 -4.20 12.38 -19.90
CA THR A 106 -4.56 12.14 -21.31
C THR A 106 -6.04 12.35 -21.59
N GLN A 107 -6.87 12.24 -20.55
CA GLN A 107 -8.31 12.46 -20.61
C GLN A 107 -8.81 13.03 -19.28
N GLU A 108 -9.77 13.96 -19.32
CA GLU A 108 -10.45 14.48 -18.12
C GLU A 108 -11.88 13.97 -18.02
N THR A 109 -12.56 13.82 -19.15
CA THR A 109 -13.99 13.44 -19.22
C THR A 109 -14.19 12.25 -20.16
N PRO A 110 -15.15 11.32 -19.89
CA PRO A 110 -16.09 11.30 -18.77
C PRO A 110 -15.46 10.95 -17.42
N TYR A 111 -14.27 10.39 -17.39
CA TYR A 111 -13.45 10.11 -16.22
C TYR A 111 -11.97 10.35 -16.55
N PRO A 112 -11.12 10.63 -15.55
CA PRO A 112 -9.71 10.88 -15.82
C PRO A 112 -8.96 9.62 -16.28
N LYS A 113 -8.03 9.81 -17.23
CA LYS A 113 -6.98 8.86 -17.58
C LYS A 113 -5.63 9.55 -17.55
N ALA A 114 -4.60 8.78 -17.31
CA ALA A 114 -3.24 9.26 -17.30
C ALA A 114 -2.28 8.30 -18.01
N GLU A 115 -1.29 8.89 -18.65
CA GLU A 115 -0.09 8.21 -19.05
C GLU A 115 0.80 7.98 -17.84
N ILE A 116 1.32 6.76 -17.69
CA ILE A 116 2.05 6.32 -16.51
C ILE A 116 3.39 5.70 -16.85
N GLU A 117 4.32 5.82 -15.91
CA GLU A 117 5.54 5.04 -15.81
C GLU A 117 5.43 4.11 -14.61
N VAL A 118 5.64 2.80 -14.80
CA VAL A 118 5.71 1.84 -13.69
C VAL A 118 7.08 1.92 -13.04
N LEU A 119 7.12 2.02 -11.73
CA LEU A 119 8.33 2.16 -10.96
C LEU A 119 8.68 0.84 -10.26
N GLU A 120 9.95 0.47 -10.35
CA GLU A 120 10.52 -0.64 -9.59
C GLU A 120 11.32 -0.10 -8.41
N ASP A 121 11.49 -0.94 -7.38
CA ASP A 121 12.33 -0.60 -6.23
C ASP A 121 13.80 -0.52 -6.64
N ASP A 122 14.50 0.51 -6.21
CA ASP A 122 15.93 0.68 -6.46
C ASP A 122 16.76 0.09 -5.31
N TYR A 123 17.63 -0.84 -5.66
CA TYR A 123 18.61 -1.49 -4.77
C TYR A 123 20.04 -1.30 -5.24
N SER A 124 20.28 -0.57 -6.33
CA SER A 124 21.53 -0.55 -7.09
C SER A 124 22.77 -0.09 -6.31
N GLN A 125 22.57 0.70 -5.28
CA GLN A 125 23.66 1.30 -4.48
C GLN A 125 23.88 0.61 -3.13
N THR A 126 23.20 -0.51 -2.85
CA THR A 126 23.16 -1.05 -1.48
C THR A 126 23.75 -2.43 -1.37
N ALA A 127 24.67 -2.60 -0.41
CA ALA A 127 25.24 -3.89 -0.09
C ALA A 127 24.19 -4.82 0.56
N VAL A 128 24.22 -6.10 0.22
CA VAL A 128 23.30 -7.13 0.74
C VAL A 128 23.25 -7.16 2.28
N ASN A 129 24.39 -6.98 2.93
CA ASN A 129 24.46 -6.95 4.40
C ASN A 129 23.63 -5.79 4.99
N THR A 130 23.58 -4.63 4.33
CA THR A 130 22.77 -3.48 4.75
C THR A 130 21.30 -3.80 4.60
N LEU A 131 20.89 -4.40 3.48
CA LEU A 131 19.50 -4.82 3.26
C LEU A 131 19.04 -5.80 4.34
N ASN A 132 19.84 -6.82 4.62
CA ASN A 132 19.53 -7.81 5.65
C ASN A 132 19.45 -7.19 7.06
N ALA A 133 20.33 -6.23 7.38
CA ALA A 133 20.30 -5.55 8.66
C ALA A 133 19.01 -4.73 8.84
N LEU A 134 18.58 -3.99 7.81
CA LEU A 134 17.33 -3.22 7.83
C LEU A 134 16.10 -4.12 7.92
N SER A 135 16.06 -5.22 7.16
CA SER A 135 14.97 -6.20 7.22
C SER A 135 14.81 -6.78 8.62
N LYS A 136 15.94 -7.16 9.25
CA LYS A 136 15.95 -7.69 10.61
C LYS A 136 15.50 -6.65 11.64
N GLU A 137 15.91 -5.40 11.49
CA GLU A 137 15.51 -4.33 12.39
C GLU A 137 14.00 -4.05 12.30
N ILE A 138 13.45 -3.93 11.08
CA ILE A 138 12.01 -3.76 10.86
C ILE A 138 11.25 -4.92 11.52
N TYR A 139 11.64 -6.15 11.24
CA TYR A 139 11.02 -7.34 11.82
C TYR A 139 11.02 -7.31 13.36
N SER A 140 12.15 -6.96 13.97
CA SER A 140 12.26 -6.86 15.44
C SER A 140 11.32 -5.82 16.02
N LEU A 141 11.27 -4.62 15.44
CA LEU A 141 10.38 -3.54 15.89
C LEU A 141 8.90 -3.92 15.76
N VAL A 142 8.53 -4.52 14.63
CA VAL A 142 7.15 -4.99 14.41
C VAL A 142 6.76 -6.03 15.44
N ARG A 143 7.61 -7.02 15.70
CA ARG A 143 7.36 -8.05 16.70
C ARG A 143 7.16 -7.47 18.10
N ASP A 144 7.98 -6.48 18.49
CA ASP A 144 7.86 -5.83 19.80
C ASP A 144 6.55 -5.02 19.90
N ILE A 145 6.15 -4.31 18.84
CA ILE A 145 4.86 -3.61 18.75
C ILE A 145 3.70 -4.60 18.86
N LEU A 146 3.74 -5.70 18.10
CA LEU A 146 2.68 -6.72 18.12
C LEU A 146 2.54 -7.37 19.48
N LYS A 147 3.65 -7.64 20.17
CA LYS A 147 3.64 -8.18 21.52
C LYS A 147 2.88 -7.25 22.49
N ILE A 148 3.19 -5.95 22.48
CA ILE A 148 2.51 -4.98 23.34
C ILE A 148 1.02 -4.87 22.98
N LYS A 149 0.67 -4.87 21.69
CA LYS A 149 -0.72 -4.81 21.22
C LYS A 149 -1.52 -6.05 21.60
N LYS A 150 -0.94 -7.25 21.50
CA LYS A 150 -1.55 -8.51 21.95
C LYS A 150 -1.83 -8.52 23.46
N ASP A 151 -0.86 -8.06 24.26
CA ASP A 151 -0.99 -8.00 25.72
C ASP A 151 -2.10 -7.03 26.18
N ARG A 152 -2.47 -6.05 25.36
CA ARG A 152 -3.54 -5.06 25.63
C ARG A 152 -4.92 -5.51 25.14
N ASN A 153 -5.08 -6.74 24.74
CA ASN A 153 -6.36 -7.33 24.30
C ASN A 153 -7.00 -6.59 23.12
N SER A 154 -6.17 -6.15 22.17
CA SER A 154 -6.69 -5.62 20.92
C SER A 154 -7.14 -6.79 20.04
N ASP A 155 -8.42 -6.81 19.65
CA ASP A 155 -9.05 -7.83 18.77
C ASP A 155 -8.48 -7.84 17.33
N ILE A 156 -7.35 -7.21 17.10
CA ILE A 156 -6.71 -7.15 15.80
C ILE A 156 -5.98 -8.47 15.58
N VAL A 157 -6.54 -9.30 14.72
CA VAL A 157 -5.89 -10.50 14.21
C VAL A 157 -4.76 -10.08 13.29
N TYR A 158 -3.57 -9.93 13.86
CA TYR A 158 -2.33 -9.82 13.08
C TYR A 158 -1.96 -11.23 12.59
N ALA A 159 -2.68 -11.71 11.56
CA ALA A 159 -2.47 -13.04 11.01
C ALA A 159 -1.01 -13.21 10.60
N ASP A 160 -0.31 -14.06 11.32
CA ASP A 160 1.01 -14.63 11.00
C ASP A 160 2.17 -13.64 10.68
N LEU A 161 2.04 -12.35 11.01
CA LEU A 161 3.15 -11.40 10.83
C LEU A 161 4.41 -11.79 11.63
N ASP A 162 4.23 -12.50 12.75
CA ASP A 162 5.31 -13.03 13.56
C ASP A 162 6.10 -14.15 12.85
N ASN A 163 5.49 -14.80 11.84
CA ASN A 163 6.05 -15.91 11.09
C ASN A 163 6.45 -15.52 9.66
N LEU A 164 6.41 -14.23 9.34
CA LEU A 164 6.78 -13.76 8.01
C LEU A 164 8.26 -14.06 7.75
N PRO A 165 8.62 -14.74 6.64
CA PRO A 165 10.01 -15.05 6.30
C PRO A 165 10.73 -13.79 5.79
N TYR A 166 10.95 -12.83 6.69
CA TYR A 166 11.47 -11.49 6.39
C TYR A 166 12.83 -11.50 5.70
N ASP A 167 13.61 -12.55 5.88
CA ASP A 167 14.95 -12.77 5.30
C ASP A 167 14.88 -13.29 3.84
N LEU A 168 13.72 -13.73 3.39
CA LEU A 168 13.48 -14.19 2.02
C LEU A 168 12.74 -13.15 1.16
N LEU A 169 12.23 -12.07 1.77
CA LEU A 169 11.46 -11.05 1.07
C LEU A 169 12.36 -9.87 0.68
N PRO A 170 12.15 -9.26 -0.51
CA PRO A 170 12.77 -7.98 -0.85
C PRO A 170 12.43 -6.91 0.19
N LEU A 171 13.41 -6.07 0.57
CA LEU A 171 13.26 -5.04 1.60
C LEU A 171 12.06 -4.11 1.33
N GLY A 172 11.86 -3.69 0.08
CA GLY A 172 10.73 -2.83 -0.29
C GLY A 172 9.38 -3.51 -0.10
N MET A 173 9.26 -4.80 -0.45
CA MET A 173 8.05 -5.59 -0.22
C MET A 173 7.78 -5.74 1.28
N LEU A 174 8.81 -5.97 2.09
CA LEU A 174 8.69 -6.05 3.54
C LEU A 174 8.15 -4.74 4.14
N CYS A 175 8.65 -3.59 3.65
CA CYS A 175 8.15 -2.27 4.05
C CYS A 175 6.66 -2.11 3.73
N ASP A 176 6.22 -2.53 2.53
CA ASP A 176 4.83 -2.40 2.09
C ASP A 176 3.89 -3.29 2.91
N ILE A 177 4.28 -4.55 3.15
CA ILE A 177 3.52 -5.50 3.97
C ILE A 177 3.31 -4.95 5.39
N TYR A 178 4.36 -4.52 6.07
CA TYR A 178 4.24 -4.03 7.44
C TYR A 178 3.52 -2.69 7.54
N SER A 179 3.71 -1.79 6.56
CA SER A 179 2.98 -0.52 6.51
C SER A 179 1.47 -0.72 6.35
N THR A 180 1.06 -1.72 5.57
CA THR A 180 -0.34 -2.11 5.40
C THR A 180 -0.89 -2.79 6.66
N ALA A 181 -0.17 -3.80 7.14
CA ALA A 181 -0.64 -4.63 8.25
C ALA A 181 -0.75 -3.87 9.58
N LEU A 182 0.13 -2.92 9.84
CA LEU A 182 0.08 -2.05 11.03
C LEU A 182 -0.88 -0.88 10.86
N ALA A 183 -1.51 -0.73 9.70
CA ALA A 183 -2.45 0.35 9.39
C ALA A 183 -1.85 1.74 9.68
N LEU A 184 -0.68 2.02 9.10
CA LEU A 184 -0.01 3.31 9.29
C LEU A 184 -0.96 4.48 9.00
N PRO A 185 -0.82 5.60 9.74
CA PRO A 185 -1.57 6.81 9.46
C PRO A 185 -1.41 7.27 8.00
N PRO A 186 -2.40 7.96 7.41
CA PRO A 186 -2.38 8.32 5.99
C PRO A 186 -1.14 9.07 5.52
N LEU A 187 -0.60 9.97 6.35
CA LEU A 187 0.59 10.75 5.98
C LEU A 187 1.84 9.86 5.89
N GLU A 188 2.06 9.02 6.89
CA GLU A 188 3.19 8.08 6.94
C GLU A 188 3.09 7.07 5.80
N LYS A 189 1.90 6.55 5.54
CA LYS A 189 1.65 5.64 4.44
C LYS A 189 1.95 6.27 3.08
N ARG A 190 1.58 7.55 2.90
CA ARG A 190 1.94 8.31 1.71
C ARG A 190 3.44 8.48 1.55
N MET A 191 4.17 8.80 2.64
CA MET A 191 5.63 8.92 2.62
C MET A 191 6.31 7.59 2.22
N ILE A 192 5.75 6.45 2.61
CA ILE A 192 6.21 5.11 2.20
C ILE A 192 5.89 4.83 0.73
N LEU A 193 4.70 5.23 0.25
CA LEU A 193 4.30 5.05 -1.15
C LEU A 193 5.20 5.86 -2.10
N GLU A 194 5.49 7.12 -1.76
CA GLU A 194 6.23 8.05 -2.61
C GLU A 194 7.74 7.77 -2.67
N GLU A 195 8.28 6.92 -1.77
CA GLU A 195 9.70 6.60 -1.75
C GLU A 195 10.02 5.35 -2.58
N ILE A 196 10.76 5.54 -3.68
CA ILE A 196 11.19 4.45 -4.58
C ILE A 196 12.51 3.79 -4.16
N ASP A 197 13.38 4.51 -3.47
CA ASP A 197 14.60 3.95 -2.87
C ASP A 197 14.20 3.06 -1.69
N ALA A 198 14.38 1.75 -1.82
CA ALA A 198 13.95 0.78 -0.82
C ALA A 198 14.66 0.95 0.53
N VAL A 199 15.89 1.44 0.54
CA VAL A 199 16.66 1.71 1.78
C VAL A 199 16.07 2.90 2.51
N LYS A 200 15.84 4.01 1.80
CA LYS A 200 15.23 5.21 2.39
C LYS A 200 13.81 4.93 2.86
N ARG A 201 13.06 4.09 2.12
CA ARG A 201 11.74 3.61 2.55
C ARG A 201 11.83 2.85 3.86
N ALA A 202 12.79 1.93 3.99
CA ALA A 202 13.01 1.18 5.21
C ALA A 202 13.40 2.10 6.39
N GLU A 203 14.27 3.08 6.17
CA GLU A 203 14.66 4.05 7.19
C GLU A 203 13.45 4.89 7.68
N LYS A 204 12.59 5.34 6.75
CA LYS A 204 11.34 6.04 7.10
C LYS A 204 10.41 5.14 7.93
N LEU A 205 10.24 3.88 7.52
CA LEU A 205 9.43 2.93 8.25
C LEU A 205 9.99 2.66 9.65
N ILE A 206 11.30 2.42 9.78
CA ILE A 206 11.98 2.22 11.07
C ILE A 206 11.75 3.41 11.99
N PHE A 207 11.86 4.64 11.49
CA PHE A 207 11.59 5.84 12.27
C PHE A 207 10.15 5.85 12.81
N THR A 208 9.16 5.57 11.95
CA THR A 208 7.74 5.49 12.33
C THR A 208 7.49 4.39 13.35
N LEU A 209 8.07 3.19 13.16
CA LEU A 209 7.91 2.07 14.08
C LEU A 209 8.54 2.34 15.46
N ARG A 210 9.71 2.95 15.50
CA ARG A 210 10.36 3.35 16.76
C ARG A 210 9.53 4.38 17.53
N PHE A 211 8.93 5.34 16.82
CA PHE A 211 8.03 6.31 17.42
C PHE A 211 6.77 5.63 18.00
N GLU A 212 6.12 4.75 17.23
CA GLU A 212 4.95 3.99 17.70
C GLU A 212 5.30 3.14 18.92
N LEU A 213 6.42 2.42 18.90
CA LEU A 213 6.87 1.61 20.01
C LEU A 213 7.11 2.44 21.27
N SER A 214 7.69 3.63 21.14
CA SER A 214 7.91 4.54 22.27
C SER A 214 6.59 5.05 22.87
N CYS A 215 5.60 5.41 22.04
CA CYS A 215 4.27 5.81 22.47
C CYS A 215 3.54 4.67 23.21
N LEU A 216 3.61 3.46 22.67
CA LEU A 216 3.02 2.28 23.29
C LEU A 216 3.66 1.98 24.66
N SER A 217 4.97 2.09 24.78
CA SER A 217 5.69 1.85 26.03
C SER A 217 5.37 2.90 27.10
N ALA A 218 5.27 4.17 26.73
CA ALA A 218 4.92 5.26 27.64
C ALA A 218 3.49 5.12 28.19
N SER A 219 2.54 4.73 27.36
CA SER A 219 1.14 4.53 27.77
C SER A 219 0.95 3.36 28.75
N GLY A 220 1.85 2.38 28.76
CA GLY A 220 1.85 1.25 29.71
C GLY A 220 2.31 1.65 31.13
N SER A 221 3.28 2.56 31.24
CA SER A 221 3.81 3.00 32.53
C SER A 221 2.84 3.90 33.30
N SER A 222 1.95 4.61 32.61
CA SER A 222 0.95 5.48 33.27
C SER A 222 -0.20 4.71 33.93
N GLN A 223 -0.47 3.47 33.53
CA GLN A 223 -1.51 2.62 34.16
C GLN A 223 -1.00 1.87 35.40
N MET A 224 0.32 1.65 35.53
CA MET A 224 0.89 0.98 36.72
C MET A 224 1.08 1.93 37.94
N SER A 225 0.96 3.23 37.76
CA SER A 225 1.14 4.23 38.86
C SER A 225 -0.17 4.66 39.55
N LEU A 226 -1.31 4.03 39.23
CA LEU A 226 -2.64 4.29 39.78
C LEU A 226 -3.25 3.12 40.58
N GLN A 227 -2.42 2.12 40.97
CA GLN A 227 -2.83 1.04 41.89
C GLN A 227 -2.16 1.19 43.25
#